data_ade04b3c56cac12852e07a5ecfe80e3d
#
_entry.id   ade04b3c56cac12852e07a5ecfe80e3d
#
_cell.length_a   1.000
_cell.length_b   1.000
_cell.length_c   1.000
_cell.angle_alpha   90.00
_cell.angle_beta   90.00
_cell.angle_gamma   90.00
#
_symmetry.space_group_name_H-M   'P 1'
#
loop_
_entity.id
_entity.type
_entity.pdbx_description
1 polymer ?
#
loop_
_entity_poly.entity_id
_entity_poly.type
_entity_poly.pdbx_seq_one_letter_code
_entity_poly.pdbx_strand_id
1 'polypeptide(L)'
;MLFRSRGHAIEVRVNAEDPARDFMPMPGRLARFRPPLGPGVRVDTFVEDGALVPPHYDSLLAKVIAWAPDRDLALSRCARALNEFEVTGLPTTIGLAADVIRSEGFARGEYSTSYLDEHPPAEASNSLLLRSEAR
;
A
#
# COMPACT_ATOMS: atom_id res chain seq x y z
N MET A 1 5.23 -23.65 26.13
CA MET A 1 4.17 -23.41 25.12
C MET A 1 4.87 -23.24 23.78
N LEU A 2 4.61 -24.15 22.82
CA LEU A 2 5.21 -24.09 21.49
C LEU A 2 4.27 -23.30 20.56
N PHE A 3 4.70 -22.14 20.09
CA PHE A 3 3.99 -21.40 19.04
C PHE A 3 4.34 -22.02 17.69
N ARG A 4 3.33 -22.33 16.89
CA ARG A 4 3.50 -22.70 15.49
C ARG A 4 2.87 -21.63 14.63
N SER A 5 3.66 -20.92 13.86
CA SER A 5 3.15 -20.08 12.76
C SER A 5 2.80 -20.97 11.56
N ARG A 6 1.76 -20.61 10.83
CA ARG A 6 1.36 -21.27 9.59
C ARG A 6 1.20 -20.24 8.50
N GLY A 7 1.80 -20.50 7.34
CA GLY A 7 1.70 -19.62 6.19
C GLY A 7 2.62 -18.40 6.30
N HIS A 8 2.35 -17.44 5.45
CA HIS A 8 3.11 -16.20 5.33
C HIS A 8 2.14 -15.01 5.26
N ALA A 9 2.49 -13.92 5.91
CA ALA A 9 1.70 -12.69 5.88
C ALA A 9 2.59 -11.52 5.46
N ILE A 10 2.00 -10.60 4.66
CA ILE A 10 2.61 -9.35 4.25
C ILE A 10 1.67 -8.23 4.67
N GLU A 11 2.18 -7.26 5.40
CA GLU A 11 1.46 -6.05 5.75
C GLU A 11 2.00 -4.87 4.93
N VAL A 12 1.10 -4.07 4.40
CA VAL A 12 1.38 -2.79 3.75
C VAL A 12 0.67 -1.68 4.50
N ARG A 13 1.42 -0.67 4.92
CA ARG A 13 0.86 0.58 5.43
C ARG A 13 0.54 1.50 4.27
N VAL A 14 -0.71 1.91 4.17
CA VAL A 14 -1.17 2.88 3.17
C VAL A 14 -1.27 4.23 3.84
N ASN A 15 -0.40 5.15 3.45
CA ASN A 15 -0.30 6.49 4.00
C ASN A 15 -0.74 7.53 2.97
N ALA A 16 -1.35 8.63 3.43
CA ALA A 16 -1.59 9.84 2.65
C ALA A 16 -0.29 10.65 2.55
N GLU A 17 0.62 10.19 1.73
CA GLU A 17 1.94 10.77 1.50
C GLU A 17 2.25 10.77 0.00
N ASP A 18 3.04 11.74 -0.42
CA ASP A 18 3.50 11.83 -1.81
C ASP A 18 4.94 11.30 -1.94
N PRO A 19 5.14 10.08 -2.50
CA PRO A 19 6.48 9.52 -2.69
C PRO A 19 7.37 10.35 -3.63
N ALA A 20 6.78 11.12 -4.56
CA ALA A 20 7.53 11.98 -5.48
C ALA A 20 8.03 13.27 -4.80
N ARG A 21 7.53 13.57 -3.60
CA ARG A 21 7.86 14.77 -2.82
C ARG A 21 8.45 14.41 -1.45
N ASP A 22 9.35 13.46 -1.46
CA ASP A 22 10.05 12.98 -0.23
C ASP A 22 9.07 12.55 0.87
N PHE A 23 8.04 11.79 0.48
CA PHE A 23 7.01 11.30 1.41
C PHE A 23 6.30 12.39 2.21
N MET A 24 6.19 13.59 1.64
CA MET A 24 5.48 14.69 2.28
C MET A 24 4.06 14.28 2.64
N PRO A 25 3.64 14.43 3.92
CA PRO A 25 2.26 14.20 4.32
C PRO A 25 1.28 15.08 3.54
N MET A 26 0.21 14.49 3.04
CA MET A 26 -0.80 15.16 2.21
C MET A 26 -2.15 15.18 2.94
N PRO A 27 -2.38 16.17 3.82
CA PRO A 27 -3.69 16.34 4.44
C PRO A 27 -4.72 16.81 3.41
N GLY A 28 -5.96 16.44 3.63
CA GLY A 28 -7.06 16.82 2.73
C GLY A 28 -8.22 15.84 2.78
N ARG A 29 -9.11 15.93 1.80
CA ARG A 29 -10.30 15.10 1.72
C ARG A 29 -10.10 13.94 0.73
N LEU A 30 -10.39 12.73 1.18
CA LEU A 30 -10.51 11.58 0.29
C LEU A 30 -11.78 11.72 -0.56
N ALA A 31 -11.64 11.61 -1.86
CA ALA A 31 -12.80 11.61 -2.76
C ALA A 31 -13.42 10.20 -2.78
N ARG A 32 -12.59 9.17 -2.77
CA ARG A 32 -13.01 7.78 -2.75
C ARG A 32 -12.06 6.93 -1.91
N PHE A 33 -12.62 5.97 -1.20
CA PHE A 33 -11.88 4.98 -0.42
C PHE A 33 -12.59 3.63 -0.49
N ARG A 34 -12.10 2.73 -1.35
CA ARG A 34 -12.62 1.37 -1.52
C ARG A 34 -11.53 0.35 -1.21
N PRO A 35 -11.52 -0.24 -0.02
CA PRO A 35 -10.54 -1.23 0.35
C PRO A 35 -10.72 -2.52 -0.46
N PRO A 36 -9.62 -3.26 -0.73
CA PRO A 36 -9.70 -4.56 -1.37
C PRO A 36 -10.37 -5.58 -0.47
N LEU A 37 -11.10 -6.50 -1.07
CA LEU A 37 -11.77 -7.60 -0.38
C LEU A 37 -11.28 -8.96 -0.91
N GLY A 38 -11.65 -10.03 -0.22
CA GLY A 38 -11.42 -11.38 -0.69
C GLY A 38 -10.66 -12.27 0.30
N PRO A 39 -10.55 -13.58 -0.04
CA PRO A 39 -9.92 -14.56 0.84
C PRO A 39 -8.47 -14.23 1.17
N GLY A 40 -8.12 -14.26 2.46
CA GLY A 40 -6.76 -13.98 2.94
C GLY A 40 -6.33 -12.52 2.81
N VAL A 41 -7.27 -11.60 2.63
CA VAL A 41 -7.02 -10.14 2.69
C VAL A 41 -7.81 -9.58 3.87
N ARG A 42 -7.12 -8.81 4.70
CA ARG A 42 -7.70 -8.01 5.80
C ARG A 42 -7.24 -6.57 5.62
N VAL A 43 -8.17 -5.64 5.82
CA VAL A 43 -7.86 -4.22 5.82
C VAL A 43 -8.31 -3.62 7.16
N ASP A 44 -7.36 -3.07 7.89
CA ASP A 44 -7.63 -2.31 9.11
C ASP A 44 -7.59 -0.83 8.76
N THR A 45 -8.69 -0.13 8.95
CA THR A 45 -8.83 1.28 8.59
C THR A 45 -9.84 1.97 9.50
N PHE A 46 -9.75 3.29 9.57
CA PHE A 46 -10.72 4.18 10.25
C PHE A 46 -11.34 5.19 9.27
N VAL A 47 -10.92 5.17 7.98
CA VAL A 47 -11.39 6.13 6.97
C VAL A 47 -12.43 5.50 6.04
N GLU A 48 -13.23 6.36 5.43
CA GLU A 48 -14.27 6.04 4.45
C GLU A 48 -14.30 7.09 3.33
N ASP A 49 -15.19 6.91 2.36
CA ASP A 49 -15.43 7.91 1.30
C ASP A 49 -15.72 9.28 1.91
N GLY A 50 -15.01 10.30 1.43
CA GLY A 50 -15.17 11.68 1.89
C GLY A 50 -14.50 12.01 3.23
N ALA A 51 -13.78 11.07 3.85
CA ALA A 51 -13.05 11.32 5.10
C ALA A 51 -12.04 12.46 4.96
N LEU A 52 -11.90 13.25 6.01
CA LEU A 52 -10.88 14.30 6.10
C LEU A 52 -9.64 13.74 6.79
N VAL A 53 -8.51 13.77 6.10
CA VAL A 53 -7.19 13.45 6.65
C VAL A 53 -6.62 14.73 7.28
N PRO A 54 -6.49 14.78 8.61
CA PRO A 54 -6.07 16.00 9.29
C PRO A 54 -4.54 16.18 9.24
N PRO A 55 -4.04 17.43 9.28
CA PRO A 55 -2.60 17.70 9.19
C PRO A 55 -1.83 17.43 10.51
N HIS A 56 -2.54 17.16 11.60
CA HIS A 56 -1.95 17.12 12.95
C HIS A 56 -1.71 15.70 13.49
N TYR A 57 -2.08 14.68 12.74
CA TYR A 57 -1.95 13.26 13.10
C TYR A 57 -1.12 12.52 12.06
N ASP A 58 -0.86 11.24 12.33
CA ASP A 58 -0.20 10.34 11.38
C ASP A 58 -0.95 10.30 10.03
N SER A 59 -0.19 10.19 8.95
CA SER A 59 -0.69 10.05 7.57
C SER A 59 -1.33 8.69 7.27
N LEU A 60 -1.29 7.73 8.20
CA LEU A 60 -1.79 6.37 8.02
C LEU A 60 -3.30 6.36 7.74
N LEU A 61 -3.69 5.79 6.61
CA LEU A 61 -5.10 5.58 6.22
C LEU A 61 -5.57 4.16 6.50
N ALA A 62 -4.71 3.18 6.18
CA ALA A 62 -5.06 1.77 6.28
C ALA A 62 -3.83 0.88 6.40
N LYS A 63 -4.05 -0.33 6.94
CA LYS A 63 -3.12 -1.45 6.85
C LYS A 63 -3.76 -2.53 5.99
N VAL A 64 -3.10 -2.94 4.92
CA VAL A 64 -3.52 -4.08 4.10
C VAL A 64 -2.68 -5.28 4.51
N ILE A 65 -3.33 -6.34 4.99
CA ILE A 65 -2.67 -7.56 5.41
C ILE A 65 -3.10 -8.68 4.46
N ALA A 66 -2.14 -9.25 3.73
CA ALA A 66 -2.36 -10.39 2.86
C ALA A 66 -1.72 -11.64 3.49
N TRP A 67 -2.52 -12.68 3.71
CA TRP A 67 -2.04 -13.97 4.21
C TRP A 67 -2.23 -15.07 3.17
N ALA A 68 -1.26 -15.99 3.09
CA ALA A 68 -1.34 -17.19 2.25
C ALA A 68 -0.53 -18.36 2.88
N PRO A 69 -0.69 -19.61 2.39
CA PRO A 69 0.09 -20.75 2.86
C PRO A 69 1.60 -20.60 2.71
N ASP A 70 2.06 -19.85 1.71
CA ASP A 70 3.47 -19.59 1.42
C ASP A 70 3.71 -18.12 1.02
N ARG A 71 4.99 -17.74 0.88
CA ARG A 71 5.40 -16.37 0.56
C ARG A 71 4.98 -15.95 -0.84
N ASP A 72 5.16 -16.79 -1.84
CA ASP A 72 4.89 -16.44 -3.25
C ASP A 72 3.40 -16.14 -3.46
N LEU A 73 2.54 -16.95 -2.85
CA LEU A 73 1.10 -16.73 -2.88
C LEU A 73 0.69 -15.50 -2.05
N ALA A 74 1.39 -15.23 -0.92
CA ALA A 74 1.15 -14.02 -0.14
C ALA A 74 1.52 -12.76 -0.92
N LEU A 75 2.66 -12.75 -1.64
CA LEU A 75 3.08 -11.68 -2.54
C LEU A 75 2.06 -11.44 -3.65
N SER A 76 1.67 -12.51 -4.35
CA SER A 76 0.66 -12.44 -5.42
C SER A 76 -0.67 -11.87 -4.92
N ARG A 77 -1.11 -12.33 -3.75
CA ARG A 77 -2.35 -11.85 -3.11
C ARG A 77 -2.26 -10.40 -2.68
N CYS A 78 -1.11 -9.99 -2.12
CA CYS A 78 -0.84 -8.61 -1.74
C CYS A 78 -0.82 -7.69 -2.96
N ALA A 79 -0.13 -8.08 -4.03
CA ALA A 79 -0.07 -7.32 -5.28
C ALA A 79 -1.47 -7.13 -5.90
N ARG A 80 -2.33 -8.18 -5.90
CA ARG A 80 -3.72 -8.09 -6.33
C ARG A 80 -4.51 -7.13 -5.45
N ALA A 81 -4.39 -7.24 -4.13
CA ALA A 81 -5.11 -6.39 -3.19
C ALA A 81 -4.74 -4.91 -3.37
N LEU A 82 -3.45 -4.59 -3.51
CA LEU A 82 -3.01 -3.21 -3.77
C LEU A 82 -3.53 -2.67 -5.10
N ASN A 83 -3.63 -3.52 -6.11
CA ASN A 83 -4.13 -3.15 -7.44
C ASN A 83 -5.65 -2.87 -7.46
N GLU A 84 -6.39 -3.55 -6.58
CA GLU A 84 -7.83 -3.37 -6.40
C GLU A 84 -8.19 -2.23 -5.44
N PHE A 85 -7.21 -1.74 -4.67
CA PHE A 85 -7.45 -0.68 -3.69
C PHE A 85 -7.63 0.67 -4.38
N GLU A 86 -8.84 1.18 -4.35
CA GLU A 86 -9.18 2.48 -4.94
C GLU A 86 -9.16 3.57 -3.86
N VAL A 87 -8.16 4.44 -3.91
CA VAL A 87 -8.06 5.64 -3.08
C VAL A 87 -7.80 6.83 -3.99
N THR A 88 -8.67 7.85 -3.94
CA THR A 88 -8.54 9.07 -4.74
C THR A 88 -8.77 10.32 -3.91
N GLY A 89 -8.32 11.46 -4.43
CA GLY A 89 -8.40 12.77 -3.77
C GLY A 89 -7.09 13.21 -3.12
N LEU A 90 -6.24 12.25 -2.73
CA LEU A 90 -4.91 12.50 -2.18
C LEU A 90 -3.90 11.50 -2.75
N PRO A 91 -2.63 11.89 -2.91
CA PRO A 91 -1.55 10.95 -3.17
C PRO A 91 -1.41 9.97 -2.01
N THR A 92 -1.02 8.74 -2.34
CA THR A 92 -0.81 7.68 -1.35
C THR A 92 0.41 6.83 -1.69
N THR A 93 0.88 6.07 -0.71
CA THR A 93 2.01 5.13 -0.87
C THR A 93 1.63 3.81 -1.56
N ILE A 94 0.37 3.63 -2.04
CA ILE A 94 -0.09 2.38 -2.67
C ILE A 94 0.75 2.00 -3.89
N GLY A 95 1.03 2.97 -4.78
CA GLY A 95 1.81 2.75 -5.99
C GLY A 95 3.23 2.25 -5.68
N LEU A 96 3.92 2.95 -4.80
CA LEU A 96 5.25 2.55 -4.32
C LEU A 96 5.23 1.14 -3.70
N ALA A 97 4.28 0.87 -2.81
CA ALA A 97 4.15 -0.43 -2.17
C ALA A 97 3.92 -1.55 -3.21
N ALA A 98 3.10 -1.29 -4.23
CA ALA A 98 2.86 -2.25 -5.30
C ALA A 98 4.13 -2.54 -6.13
N ASP A 99 4.98 -1.53 -6.37
CA ASP A 99 6.25 -1.70 -7.07
C ASP A 99 7.24 -2.51 -6.21
N VAL A 100 7.34 -2.21 -4.92
CA VAL A 100 8.19 -2.98 -3.99
C VAL A 100 7.75 -4.45 -3.92
N ILE A 101 6.45 -4.71 -3.77
CA ILE A 101 5.91 -6.08 -3.69
C ILE A 101 6.22 -6.90 -4.96
N ARG A 102 6.28 -6.25 -6.12
CA ARG A 102 6.60 -6.89 -7.41
C ARG A 102 8.09 -6.99 -7.69
N SER A 103 8.92 -6.31 -6.93
CA SER A 103 10.37 -6.31 -7.16
C SER A 103 10.98 -7.66 -6.85
N GLU A 104 11.97 -8.04 -7.62
CA GLU A 104 12.66 -9.33 -7.50
C GLU A 104 13.40 -9.47 -6.17
N GLY A 105 14.07 -8.39 -5.72
CA GLY A 105 14.78 -8.36 -4.45
C GLY A 105 13.82 -8.59 -3.27
N PHE A 106 12.67 -7.91 -3.26
CA PHE A 106 11.68 -8.13 -2.20
C PHE A 106 11.07 -9.54 -2.26
N ALA A 107 10.81 -10.07 -3.44
CA ALA A 107 10.28 -11.43 -3.62
C ALA A 107 11.25 -12.49 -3.05
N ARG A 108 12.55 -12.33 -3.27
CA ARG A 108 13.59 -13.23 -2.75
C ARG A 108 13.91 -13.03 -1.27
N GLY A 109 13.41 -11.96 -0.63
CA GLY A 109 13.78 -11.59 0.73
C GLY A 109 15.16 -10.92 0.84
N GLU A 110 15.70 -10.43 -0.26
CA GLU A 110 16.99 -9.74 -0.39
C GLU A 110 16.80 -8.23 -0.23
N TYR A 111 16.45 -7.79 0.98
CA TYR A 111 16.23 -6.37 1.28
C TYR A 111 16.71 -6.02 2.69
N SER A 112 17.12 -4.78 2.83
CA SER A 112 17.54 -4.17 4.09
C SER A 112 16.72 -2.90 4.37
N THR A 113 17.04 -2.21 5.45
CA THR A 113 16.43 -0.91 5.78
C THR A 113 16.78 0.18 4.75
N SER A 114 17.84 0.04 3.97
CA SER A 114 18.24 0.94 2.90
C SER A 114 17.62 0.61 1.53
N TYR A 115 16.74 -0.40 1.46
CA TYR A 115 16.23 -0.91 0.17
C TYR A 115 15.61 0.18 -0.71
N LEU A 116 14.83 1.10 -0.14
CA LEU A 116 14.19 2.19 -0.89
C LEU A 116 15.18 3.27 -1.33
N ASP A 117 16.26 3.50 -0.57
CA ASP A 117 17.32 4.44 -0.95
C ASP A 117 18.12 3.91 -2.15
N GLU A 118 18.34 2.59 -2.20
CA GLU A 118 19.04 1.89 -3.29
C GLU A 118 18.14 1.69 -4.52
N HIS A 119 16.81 1.64 -4.32
CA HIS A 119 15.80 1.42 -5.35
C HIS A 119 14.70 2.49 -5.25
N PRO A 120 15.02 3.75 -5.58
CA PRO A 120 14.05 4.83 -5.50
C PRO A 120 12.85 4.56 -6.42
N PRO A 121 11.64 4.99 -6.03
CA PRO A 121 10.44 4.78 -6.82
C PRO A 121 10.61 5.42 -8.21
N ALA A 122 10.17 4.71 -9.25
CA ALA A 122 10.12 5.29 -10.58
C ALA A 122 9.15 6.48 -10.60
N GLU A 123 9.52 7.57 -11.29
CA GLU A 123 8.67 8.78 -11.43
C GLU A 123 7.25 8.48 -11.96
N ALA A 124 7.06 7.33 -12.59
CA ALA A 124 5.81 6.89 -13.19
C ALA A 124 4.79 6.27 -12.21
N SER A 125 5.15 5.97 -10.97
CA SER A 125 4.20 5.39 -9.99
C SER A 125 3.08 6.37 -9.60
N ASN A 126 3.21 7.64 -9.94
CA ASN A 126 2.18 8.68 -9.77
C ASN A 126 1.13 8.70 -10.91
N SER A 127 1.31 7.92 -11.98
CA SER A 127 0.45 7.99 -13.18
C SER A 127 -0.93 7.33 -13.01
N LEU A 128 -1.15 6.56 -11.96
CA LEU A 128 -2.48 5.98 -11.67
C LEU A 128 -3.49 7.03 -11.19
N LEU A 129 -3.01 8.16 -10.65
CA LEU A 129 -3.87 9.28 -10.23
C LEU A 129 -4.44 10.11 -11.40
N LEU A 130 -3.74 10.12 -12.55
CA LEU A 130 -4.13 10.92 -13.71
C LEU A 130 -5.16 10.24 -14.63
N ARG A 131 -5.47 8.96 -14.41
CA ARG A 131 -6.46 8.24 -15.25
C ARG A 131 -7.92 8.47 -14.87
N SER A 132 -8.19 9.07 -13.72
CA SER A 132 -9.57 9.32 -13.25
C SER A 132 -10.15 10.67 -13.66
N GLU A 133 -9.36 11.61 -14.17
CA GLU A 133 -9.84 12.94 -14.58
C GLU A 133 -10.23 13.04 -16.08
N ALA A 134 -10.11 11.94 -16.85
CA ALA A 134 -10.36 11.92 -18.29
C ALA A 134 -11.62 11.10 -18.69
N ARG A 135 -12.69 11.15 -17.85
CA ARG A 135 -14.05 10.71 -18.29
C ARG A 135 -15.13 11.56 -17.66
#